data_91f5438753b56f47821e039f24f16e59
#
_entry.id   91f5438753b56f47821e039f24f16e59
#
_cell.length_a   1.000
_cell.length_b   1.000
_cell.length_c   1.000
_cell.angle_alpha   90.00
_cell.angle_beta   90.00
_cell.angle_gamma   90.00
#
_symmetry.space_group_name_H-M   'P 1'
#
loop_
_entity.id
_entity.type
_entity.pdbx_description
1 polymer ?
#
loop_
_entity_poly.entity_id
_entity_poly.type
_entity_poly.pdbx_seq_one_letter_code
_entity_poly.pdbx_strand_id
1 'polypeptide(L)'
;MKVLFKILNFKTMMFFLVLGLSIFLYKYLVSTRPEAKQLTVEEKTFYVNVISPKRNNYSPTSDAYGKIISSRSGDLRFGVSGRVNFISDKLLNGSYVTNGEILAKLDQRRFLLEIEKLTSETKELAEQLGIRKRQVNRYKTMLKNNVVSQNKYDNELILLSKNRSDYIRAKTMLESAKEDFSDTVLKS
;
A
#
# COMPACT_ATOMS: atom_id res chain seq x y z
N MET A 1 93.22 -24.01 100.50
CA MET A 1 91.73 -23.96 100.25
C MET A 1 91.12 -22.52 100.15
N LYS A 2 91.67 -21.51 100.78
CA LYS A 2 91.10 -20.12 100.73
C LYS A 2 91.26 -19.41 99.38
N VAL A 3 92.26 -19.75 98.56
CA VAL A 3 92.48 -19.06 97.24
C VAL A 3 91.53 -19.58 96.18
N LEU A 4 91.16 -20.90 96.15
CA LEU A 4 90.18 -21.48 95.20
C LEU A 4 88.75 -20.95 95.40
N PHE A 5 88.40 -20.68 96.66
CA PHE A 5 87.04 -20.12 96.95
C PHE A 5 86.94 -18.61 96.54
N LYS A 6 88.03 -17.91 96.59
CA LYS A 6 88.11 -16.51 96.17
C LYS A 6 88.07 -16.36 94.66
N ILE A 7 88.64 -17.38 93.87
CA ILE A 7 88.62 -17.42 92.41
C ILE A 7 87.25 -17.87 91.94
N LEU A 8 86.58 -18.78 92.69
CA LEU A 8 85.24 -19.25 92.34
C LEU A 8 84.20 -18.11 92.48
N ASN A 9 84.33 -17.32 93.54
CA ASN A 9 83.46 -16.16 93.78
C ASN A 9 83.67 -15.06 92.74
N PHE A 10 84.93 -14.85 92.35
CA PHE A 10 85.20 -13.84 91.29
C PHE A 10 84.66 -14.26 89.91
N LYS A 11 84.78 -15.53 89.52
CA LYS A 11 84.21 -16.05 88.27
C LYS A 11 82.71 -16.03 88.29
N THR A 12 82.04 -16.37 89.41
CA THR A 12 80.60 -16.33 89.53
C THR A 12 80.08 -14.89 89.51
N MET A 13 80.81 -13.98 90.21
CA MET A 13 80.43 -12.56 90.10
C MET A 13 80.59 -12.00 88.72
N MET A 14 81.62 -12.38 87.96
CA MET A 14 81.84 -11.97 86.59
C MET A 14 80.76 -12.53 85.70
N PHE A 15 80.31 -13.78 85.94
CA PHE A 15 79.21 -14.39 85.17
C PHE A 15 77.91 -13.62 85.36
N PHE A 16 77.54 -13.26 86.60
CA PHE A 16 76.34 -12.47 86.86
C PHE A 16 76.41 -11.04 86.29
N LEU A 17 77.62 -10.46 86.29
CA LEU A 17 77.82 -9.12 85.72
C LEU A 17 77.66 -9.18 84.21
N VAL A 18 78.19 -10.17 83.52
CA VAL A 18 77.98 -10.36 82.07
C VAL A 18 76.55 -10.66 81.75
N LEU A 19 75.87 -11.51 82.56
CA LEU A 19 74.44 -11.81 82.39
C LEU A 19 73.58 -10.54 82.59
N GLY A 20 73.88 -9.74 83.62
CA GLY A 20 73.18 -8.46 83.86
C GLY A 20 73.37 -7.46 82.70
N LEU A 21 74.63 -7.38 82.19
CA LEU A 21 74.94 -6.51 81.07
C LEU A 21 74.18 -6.96 79.78
N SER A 22 74.10 -8.28 79.55
CA SER A 22 73.39 -8.87 78.42
C SER A 22 71.90 -8.52 78.49
N ILE A 23 71.28 -8.67 79.67
CA ILE A 23 69.85 -8.34 79.85
C ILE A 23 69.62 -6.84 79.68
N PHE A 24 70.56 -6.03 80.19
CA PHE A 24 70.47 -4.56 80.02
C PHE A 24 70.59 -4.16 78.56
N LEU A 25 71.56 -4.72 77.82
CA LEU A 25 71.71 -4.48 76.39
C LEU A 25 70.46 -4.91 75.60
N TYR A 26 69.93 -6.10 75.95
CA TYR A 26 68.68 -6.59 75.31
C TYR A 26 67.51 -5.62 75.50
N LYS A 27 67.30 -5.19 76.77
CA LYS A 27 66.24 -4.22 77.04
C LYS A 27 66.45 -2.90 76.32
N TYR A 28 67.73 -2.43 76.31
CA TYR A 28 68.07 -1.20 75.60
C TYR A 28 67.80 -1.28 74.09
N LEU A 29 68.13 -2.41 73.42
CA LEU A 29 67.89 -2.63 72.02
C LEU A 29 66.41 -2.75 71.75
N VAL A 30 65.66 -3.42 72.63
CA VAL A 30 64.20 -3.57 72.43
C VAL A 30 63.46 -2.23 72.60
N SER A 31 63.94 -1.40 73.58
CA SER A 31 63.39 -0.09 73.85
C SER A 31 63.66 0.92 72.71
N THR A 32 64.83 0.75 72.05
CA THR A 32 65.19 1.59 70.91
C THR A 32 64.71 1.06 69.52
N ARG A 33 63.88 0.03 69.55
CA ARG A 33 63.28 -0.39 68.29
C ARG A 33 62.42 0.74 67.75
N PRO A 34 62.64 1.24 66.50
CA PRO A 34 61.72 2.19 65.89
C PRO A 34 60.38 1.48 65.71
N GLU A 35 59.31 2.00 66.29
CA GLU A 35 57.93 1.57 65.96
C GLU A 35 57.74 1.75 64.47
N ALA A 36 57.43 0.65 63.77
CA ALA A 36 57.07 0.73 62.42
C ALA A 36 55.82 1.62 62.38
N LYS A 37 55.93 2.83 61.84
CA LYS A 37 54.78 3.66 61.51
C LYS A 37 53.90 2.80 60.58
N GLN A 38 52.77 2.38 61.11
CA GLN A 38 51.75 1.89 60.25
C GLN A 38 51.41 3.03 59.26
N LEU A 39 51.88 2.87 58.04
CA LEU A 39 51.39 3.70 56.94
C LEU A 39 49.92 3.42 56.86
N THR A 40 49.12 4.31 57.45
CA THR A 40 47.70 4.38 57.08
C THR A 40 47.67 4.68 55.58
N VAL A 41 47.47 3.64 54.79
CA VAL A 41 47.18 3.81 53.38
C VAL A 41 45.88 4.57 53.41
N GLU A 42 45.93 5.88 53.19
CA GLU A 42 44.71 6.63 52.86
C GLU A 42 44.13 5.96 51.68
N GLU A 43 43.02 5.26 51.87
CA GLU A 43 42.22 4.74 50.78
C GLU A 43 41.84 5.92 49.89
N LYS A 44 42.46 5.96 48.73
CA LYS A 44 42.20 6.99 47.73
C LYS A 44 40.78 6.83 47.28
N THR A 45 39.84 7.51 47.91
CA THR A 45 38.42 7.51 47.51
C THR A 45 38.29 8.30 46.22
N PHE A 46 37.93 7.57 45.17
CA PHE A 46 37.58 8.20 43.91
C PHE A 46 36.10 8.56 43.96
N TYR A 47 35.82 9.83 43.83
CA TYR A 47 34.46 10.30 43.64
C TYR A 47 34.04 9.95 42.19
N VAL A 48 33.17 8.99 42.05
CA VAL A 48 32.56 8.65 40.77
C VAL A 48 31.12 9.15 40.74
N ASN A 49 30.76 9.90 39.73
CA ASN A 49 29.40 10.27 39.51
C ASN A 49 28.66 9.02 38.99
N VAL A 50 27.79 8.47 39.80
CA VAL A 50 26.92 7.36 39.42
C VAL A 50 25.57 7.91 38.97
N ILE A 51 25.15 7.48 37.79
CA ILE A 51 23.81 7.75 37.29
C ILE A 51 22.98 6.51 37.59
N SER A 52 21.93 6.67 38.39
CA SER A 52 20.95 5.59 38.58
C SER A 52 20.13 5.40 37.32
N PRO A 53 20.21 4.28 36.63
CA PRO A 53 19.39 4.03 35.44
C PRO A 53 17.92 3.99 35.84
N LYS A 54 17.14 4.92 35.31
CA LYS A 54 15.67 4.85 35.40
C LYS A 54 15.16 4.02 34.25
N ARG A 55 14.35 3.03 34.57
CA ARG A 55 13.64 2.24 33.55
C ARG A 55 12.54 3.11 32.98
N ASN A 56 12.76 3.68 31.82
CA ASN A 56 11.73 4.38 31.05
C ASN A 56 11.35 3.51 29.86
N ASN A 57 10.04 3.43 29.60
CA ASN A 57 9.58 2.89 28.34
C ASN A 57 9.92 3.90 27.23
N TYR A 58 10.94 3.61 26.48
CA TYR A 58 11.32 4.41 25.34
C TYR A 58 10.62 3.86 24.10
N SER A 59 9.69 4.64 23.55
CA SER A 59 9.09 4.35 22.25
C SER A 59 9.86 5.16 21.21
N PRO A 60 10.71 4.53 20.41
CA PRO A 60 11.41 5.24 19.36
C PRO A 60 10.38 5.76 18.33
N THR A 61 10.38 7.05 18.10
CA THR A 61 9.61 7.70 17.03
C THR A 61 10.54 7.97 15.88
N SER A 62 10.08 7.65 14.67
CA SER A 62 10.78 7.99 13.43
C SER A 62 9.88 8.88 12.59
N ASP A 63 10.37 10.04 12.26
CA ASP A 63 9.68 10.93 11.31
C ASP A 63 9.94 10.44 9.90
N ALA A 64 8.86 10.15 9.18
CA ALA A 64 8.93 9.75 7.78
C ALA A 64 8.16 10.74 6.92
N TYR A 65 8.78 11.15 5.84
CA TYR A 65 8.14 12.00 4.82
C TYR A 65 7.70 11.11 3.67
N GLY A 66 6.45 11.30 3.23
CA GLY A 66 5.88 10.54 2.13
C GLY A 66 4.88 11.36 1.35
N LYS A 67 4.69 11.01 0.08
CA LYS A 67 3.63 11.56 -0.75
C LYS A 67 2.48 10.56 -0.81
N ILE A 68 1.29 11.00 -0.44
CA ILE A 68 0.07 10.20 -0.61
C ILE A 68 -0.29 10.25 -2.10
N ILE A 69 -0.34 9.08 -2.72
CA ILE A 69 -0.79 8.92 -4.10
C ILE A 69 -2.01 8.01 -4.12
N SER A 70 -2.92 8.25 -5.06
CA SER A 70 -4.05 7.35 -5.27
C SER A 70 -3.55 5.98 -5.72
N SER A 71 -4.06 4.90 -5.14
CA SER A 71 -3.79 3.54 -5.58
C SER A 71 -4.44 3.21 -6.92
N ARG A 72 -5.50 3.95 -7.27
CA ARG A 72 -6.21 3.84 -8.54
C ARG A 72 -6.59 5.23 -9.01
N SER A 73 -6.28 5.53 -10.24
CA SER A 73 -6.71 6.75 -10.94
C SER A 73 -7.17 6.35 -12.33
N GLY A 74 -8.14 7.05 -12.86
CA GLY A 74 -8.66 6.82 -14.20
C GLY A 74 -9.16 8.12 -14.79
N ASP A 75 -9.01 8.25 -16.10
CA ASP A 75 -9.58 9.36 -16.85
C ASP A 75 -10.97 8.95 -17.35
N LEU A 76 -11.98 9.70 -16.97
CA LEU A 76 -13.32 9.56 -17.50
C LEU A 76 -13.45 10.38 -18.78
N ARG A 77 -13.92 9.73 -19.83
CA ARG A 77 -14.14 10.37 -21.14
C ARG A 77 -15.50 10.02 -21.69
N PHE A 78 -16.10 10.92 -22.45
CA PHE A 78 -17.27 10.60 -23.23
C PHE A 78 -16.88 9.63 -24.37
N GLY A 79 -17.73 8.65 -24.67
CA GLY A 79 -17.54 7.78 -25.82
C GLY A 79 -17.78 8.48 -27.16
N VAL A 80 -18.50 9.59 -27.14
CA VAL A 80 -18.86 10.39 -28.33
C VAL A 80 -18.49 11.85 -28.16
N SER A 81 -18.32 12.56 -29.29
CA SER A 81 -18.02 14.00 -29.30
C SER A 81 -19.29 14.83 -29.34
N GLY A 82 -19.33 15.88 -28.52
CA GLY A 82 -20.46 16.78 -28.48
C GLY A 82 -20.22 18.01 -27.61
N ARG A 83 -21.18 18.93 -27.58
CA ARG A 83 -21.15 20.10 -26.72
C ARG A 83 -21.64 19.70 -25.34
N VAL A 84 -20.86 20.03 -24.28
CA VAL A 84 -21.28 19.82 -22.90
C VAL A 84 -22.42 20.76 -22.55
N ASN A 85 -23.51 20.19 -22.05
CA ASN A 85 -24.71 20.91 -21.64
C ASN A 85 -24.91 20.94 -20.12
N PHE A 86 -24.36 19.96 -19.42
CA PHE A 86 -24.47 19.84 -17.98
C PHE A 86 -23.16 19.36 -17.37
N ILE A 87 -22.73 19.99 -16.28
CA ILE A 87 -21.60 19.59 -15.45
C ILE A 87 -22.09 19.57 -14.00
N SER A 88 -21.83 18.48 -13.31
CA SER A 88 -22.15 18.36 -11.87
C SER A 88 -21.16 19.17 -11.02
N ASP A 89 -21.66 19.82 -9.97
CA ASP A 89 -20.83 20.53 -8.99
C ASP A 89 -19.84 19.58 -8.28
N LYS A 90 -20.10 18.30 -8.31
CA LYS A 90 -19.22 17.27 -7.74
C LYS A 90 -17.97 16.96 -8.58
N LEU A 91 -17.84 17.51 -9.78
CA LEU A 91 -16.61 17.48 -10.56
C LEU A 91 -15.47 18.37 -10.01
N LEU A 92 -15.71 19.02 -8.87
CA LEU A 92 -14.70 19.79 -8.16
C LEU A 92 -13.69 18.86 -7.46
N ASN A 93 -12.44 19.30 -7.42
CA ASN A 93 -11.37 18.56 -6.77
C ASN A 93 -11.68 18.29 -5.29
N GLY A 94 -11.54 17.03 -4.87
CA GLY A 94 -11.77 16.59 -3.50
C GLY A 94 -13.21 16.20 -3.18
N SER A 95 -14.12 16.22 -4.15
CA SER A 95 -15.50 15.76 -3.96
C SER A 95 -15.60 14.24 -4.00
N TYR A 96 -16.53 13.70 -3.22
CA TYR A 96 -16.87 12.28 -3.27
C TYR A 96 -18.01 12.05 -4.26
N VAL A 97 -17.83 11.03 -5.11
CA VAL A 97 -18.83 10.58 -6.09
C VAL A 97 -19.26 9.16 -5.78
N THR A 98 -20.52 8.86 -6.01
CA THR A 98 -21.10 7.52 -5.84
C THR A 98 -21.12 6.79 -7.17
N ASN A 99 -21.03 5.45 -7.14
CA ASN A 99 -21.07 4.65 -8.34
C ASN A 99 -22.36 4.91 -9.17
N GLY A 100 -22.20 5.14 -10.47
CA GLY A 100 -23.29 5.44 -11.39
C GLY A 100 -23.81 6.89 -11.32
N GLU A 101 -23.19 7.75 -10.55
CA GLU A 101 -23.58 9.16 -10.47
C GLU A 101 -23.24 9.92 -11.76
N ILE A 102 -24.16 10.75 -12.22
CA ILE A 102 -24.00 11.53 -13.44
C ILE A 102 -23.09 12.73 -13.16
N LEU A 103 -21.95 12.77 -13.83
CA LEU A 103 -20.96 13.83 -13.68
C LEU A 103 -21.05 14.92 -14.74
N ALA A 104 -21.37 14.54 -15.98
CA ALA A 104 -21.58 15.50 -17.05
C ALA A 104 -22.51 14.91 -18.13
N LYS A 105 -23.14 15.78 -18.94
CA LYS A 105 -23.95 15.39 -20.07
C LYS A 105 -23.62 16.26 -21.28
N LEU A 106 -23.63 15.63 -22.46
CA LEU A 106 -23.59 16.35 -23.73
C LEU A 106 -24.98 16.81 -24.14
N ASP A 107 -25.05 17.70 -25.13
CA ASP A 107 -26.32 18.06 -25.78
C ASP A 107 -26.84 16.87 -26.59
N GLN A 108 -27.95 16.29 -26.14
CA GLN A 108 -28.53 15.07 -26.64
C GLN A 108 -29.45 15.25 -27.82
N ARG A 109 -29.83 16.47 -28.18
CA ARG A 109 -30.84 16.76 -29.22
C ARG A 109 -30.49 16.12 -30.56
N ARG A 110 -29.25 16.24 -30.99
CA ARG A 110 -28.79 15.66 -32.27
C ARG A 110 -28.88 14.12 -32.26
N PHE A 111 -28.56 13.48 -31.18
CA PHE A 111 -28.60 12.03 -31.02
C PHE A 111 -30.06 11.52 -31.02
N LEU A 112 -30.97 12.21 -30.37
CA LEU A 112 -32.38 11.89 -30.35
C LEU A 112 -32.99 11.96 -31.76
N LEU A 113 -32.69 13.01 -32.54
CA LEU A 113 -33.13 13.14 -33.92
C LEU A 113 -32.59 12.02 -34.81
N GLU A 114 -31.35 11.60 -34.62
CA GLU A 114 -30.80 10.47 -35.39
C GLU A 114 -31.47 9.14 -35.02
N ILE A 115 -31.75 8.89 -33.73
CA ILE A 115 -32.53 7.72 -33.29
C ILE A 115 -33.91 7.72 -33.90
N GLU A 116 -34.63 8.86 -33.93
CA GLU A 116 -35.97 8.99 -34.49
C GLU A 116 -35.94 8.69 -35.98
N LYS A 117 -35.01 9.25 -36.73
CA LYS A 117 -34.80 8.99 -38.16
C LYS A 117 -34.55 7.51 -38.42
N LEU A 118 -33.58 6.88 -37.71
CA LEU A 118 -33.24 5.48 -37.91
C LEU A 118 -34.36 4.52 -37.46
N THR A 119 -35.15 4.93 -36.45
CA THR A 119 -36.33 4.18 -36.02
C THR A 119 -37.36 4.13 -37.14
N SER A 120 -37.64 5.29 -37.78
CA SER A 120 -38.58 5.39 -38.89
C SER A 120 -38.11 4.57 -40.09
N GLU A 121 -36.83 4.65 -40.46
CA GLU A 121 -36.23 3.86 -41.56
C GLU A 121 -36.27 2.36 -41.26
N THR A 122 -35.94 1.93 -40.06
CA THR A 122 -35.97 0.52 -39.62
C THR A 122 -37.41 -0.03 -39.71
N LYS A 123 -38.41 0.76 -39.31
CA LYS A 123 -39.82 0.40 -39.40
C LYS A 123 -40.27 0.20 -40.84
N GLU A 124 -39.94 1.16 -41.72
CA GLU A 124 -40.26 1.07 -43.15
C GLU A 124 -39.67 -0.20 -43.79
N LEU A 125 -38.37 -0.46 -43.55
CA LEU A 125 -37.69 -1.65 -44.07
C LEU A 125 -38.25 -2.96 -43.48
N ALA A 126 -38.73 -2.96 -42.23
CA ALA A 126 -39.41 -4.11 -41.64
C ALA A 126 -40.74 -4.41 -42.34
N GLU A 127 -41.53 -3.34 -42.69
CA GLU A 127 -42.77 -3.47 -43.43
C GLU A 127 -42.51 -4.00 -44.87
N GLN A 128 -41.53 -3.43 -45.57
CA GLN A 128 -41.10 -3.90 -46.89
C GLN A 128 -40.66 -5.37 -46.85
N LEU A 129 -39.87 -5.78 -45.86
CA LEU A 129 -39.47 -7.17 -45.66
C LEU A 129 -40.68 -8.09 -45.43
N GLY A 130 -41.67 -7.63 -44.66
CA GLY A 130 -42.92 -8.33 -44.43
C GLY A 130 -43.72 -8.56 -45.73
N ILE A 131 -43.82 -7.52 -46.58
CA ILE A 131 -44.47 -7.62 -47.90
C ILE A 131 -43.70 -8.61 -48.78
N ARG A 132 -42.38 -8.51 -48.84
CA ARG A 132 -41.54 -9.39 -49.68
C ARG A 132 -41.64 -10.85 -49.24
N LYS A 133 -41.68 -11.15 -47.94
CA LYS A 133 -41.91 -12.50 -47.42
C LYS A 133 -43.20 -13.08 -47.88
N ARG A 134 -44.32 -12.30 -47.82
CA ARG A 134 -45.64 -12.75 -48.34
C ARG A 134 -45.61 -12.99 -49.85
N GLN A 135 -44.90 -12.16 -50.60
CA GLN A 135 -44.77 -12.31 -52.07
C GLN A 135 -44.02 -13.61 -52.41
N VAL A 136 -42.87 -13.87 -51.79
CA VAL A 136 -42.11 -15.11 -52.00
C VAL A 136 -42.95 -16.35 -51.66
N ASN A 137 -43.73 -16.31 -50.58
CA ASN A 137 -44.62 -17.41 -50.24
C ASN A 137 -45.68 -17.65 -51.32
N ARG A 138 -46.22 -16.58 -51.91
CA ARG A 138 -47.15 -16.72 -53.11
C ARG A 138 -46.43 -17.36 -54.27
N TYR A 139 -45.26 -16.89 -54.68
CA TYR A 139 -44.47 -17.47 -55.75
C TYR A 139 -44.09 -18.92 -55.47
N LYS A 140 -43.83 -19.32 -54.27
CA LYS A 140 -43.58 -20.70 -53.84
C LYS A 140 -44.79 -21.60 -54.14
N THR A 141 -46.04 -21.13 -53.89
CA THR A 141 -47.26 -21.84 -54.17
C THR A 141 -47.51 -21.92 -55.69
N MET A 142 -47.31 -20.81 -56.42
CA MET A 142 -47.44 -20.75 -57.84
C MET A 142 -46.48 -21.70 -58.60
N LEU A 143 -45.24 -21.82 -58.08
CA LEU A 143 -44.22 -22.75 -58.57
C LEU A 143 -44.69 -24.21 -58.42
N LYS A 144 -45.21 -24.56 -57.24
CA LYS A 144 -45.77 -25.90 -56.97
C LYS A 144 -46.86 -26.28 -57.91
N ASN A 145 -47.65 -25.30 -58.37
CA ASN A 145 -48.73 -25.47 -59.30
C ASN A 145 -48.33 -25.31 -60.82
N ASN A 146 -47.04 -25.25 -61.10
CA ASN A 146 -46.45 -25.03 -62.43
C ASN A 146 -46.94 -23.72 -63.13
N VAL A 147 -47.33 -22.68 -62.34
CA VAL A 147 -47.82 -21.39 -62.87
C VAL A 147 -46.67 -20.45 -63.19
N VAL A 148 -45.54 -20.58 -62.51
CA VAL A 148 -44.32 -19.75 -62.67
C VAL A 148 -43.08 -20.63 -62.86
N SER A 149 -42.04 -20.08 -63.52
CA SER A 149 -40.79 -20.78 -63.70
C SER A 149 -39.95 -20.73 -62.41
N GLN A 150 -39.07 -21.72 -62.23
CA GLN A 150 -38.06 -21.75 -61.11
C GLN A 150 -37.25 -20.45 -61.07
N ASN A 151 -36.80 -19.98 -62.23
CA ASN A 151 -35.99 -18.75 -62.32
C ASN A 151 -36.73 -17.52 -61.72
N LYS A 152 -38.04 -17.42 -61.95
CA LYS A 152 -38.87 -16.35 -61.40
C LYS A 152 -38.96 -16.43 -59.89
N TYR A 153 -39.12 -17.60 -59.34
CA TYR A 153 -39.13 -17.84 -57.92
C TYR A 153 -37.74 -17.50 -57.26
N ASP A 154 -36.63 -17.92 -57.89
CA ASP A 154 -35.27 -17.68 -57.41
C ASP A 154 -34.94 -16.19 -57.41
N ASN A 155 -35.40 -15.43 -58.44
CA ASN A 155 -35.27 -13.96 -58.44
C ASN A 155 -35.97 -13.29 -57.22
N GLU A 156 -37.18 -13.80 -56.85
CA GLU A 156 -37.92 -13.29 -55.71
C GLU A 156 -37.20 -13.62 -54.38
N LEU A 157 -36.50 -14.78 -54.26
CA LEU A 157 -35.67 -15.15 -53.15
C LEU A 157 -34.46 -14.21 -53.02
N ILE A 158 -33.82 -13.85 -54.13
CA ILE A 158 -32.71 -12.89 -54.15
C ILE A 158 -33.18 -11.52 -53.63
N LEU A 159 -34.34 -11.05 -54.07
CA LEU A 159 -34.92 -9.78 -53.60
C LEU A 159 -35.29 -9.84 -52.11
N LEU A 160 -35.80 -10.97 -51.63
CA LEU A 160 -36.06 -11.18 -50.21
C LEU A 160 -34.77 -11.11 -49.39
N SER A 161 -33.71 -11.75 -49.85
CA SER A 161 -32.40 -11.71 -49.20
C SER A 161 -31.85 -10.29 -49.12
N LYS A 162 -31.97 -9.49 -50.20
CA LYS A 162 -31.60 -8.08 -50.23
C LYS A 162 -32.37 -7.27 -49.21
N ASN A 163 -33.69 -7.32 -49.18
CA ASN A 163 -34.53 -6.58 -48.24
C ASN A 163 -34.23 -6.99 -46.79
N ARG A 164 -33.91 -8.26 -46.52
CA ARG A 164 -33.50 -8.73 -45.21
C ARG A 164 -32.18 -8.12 -44.79
N SER A 165 -31.21 -8.03 -45.68
CA SER A 165 -29.89 -7.43 -45.41
C SER A 165 -30.03 -5.94 -45.12
N ASP A 166 -30.87 -5.23 -45.91
CA ASP A 166 -31.13 -3.79 -45.70
C ASP A 166 -31.80 -3.53 -44.35
N TYR A 167 -32.79 -4.34 -43.96
CA TYR A 167 -33.42 -4.25 -42.64
C TYR A 167 -32.41 -4.52 -41.48
N ILE A 168 -31.58 -5.55 -41.62
CA ILE A 168 -30.58 -5.87 -40.60
C ILE A 168 -29.59 -4.70 -40.44
N ARG A 169 -29.13 -4.11 -41.57
CA ARG A 169 -28.22 -2.95 -41.55
C ARG A 169 -28.84 -1.77 -40.83
N ALA A 170 -30.06 -1.38 -41.16
CA ALA A 170 -30.76 -0.27 -40.51
C ALA A 170 -30.99 -0.53 -39.02
N LYS A 171 -31.32 -1.77 -38.63
CA LYS A 171 -31.45 -2.17 -37.23
C LYS A 171 -30.13 -2.02 -36.47
N THR A 172 -29.02 -2.45 -37.07
CA THR A 172 -27.68 -2.29 -36.44
C THR A 172 -27.31 -0.81 -36.30
N MET A 173 -27.60 0.02 -37.30
CA MET A 173 -27.37 1.48 -37.22
C MET A 173 -28.22 2.11 -36.11
N LEU A 174 -29.47 1.69 -35.94
CA LEU A 174 -30.34 2.17 -34.86
C LEU A 174 -29.77 1.80 -33.49
N GLU A 175 -29.30 0.56 -33.30
CA GLU A 175 -28.66 0.16 -32.01
C GLU A 175 -27.39 0.94 -31.76
N SER A 176 -26.53 1.15 -32.78
CA SER A 176 -25.34 2.01 -32.62
C SER A 176 -25.70 3.44 -32.23
N ALA A 177 -26.74 4.03 -32.84
CA ALA A 177 -27.17 5.38 -32.45
C ALA A 177 -27.70 5.46 -31.01
N LYS A 178 -28.31 4.37 -30.51
CA LYS A 178 -28.73 4.29 -29.10
C LYS A 178 -27.53 4.18 -28.13
N GLU A 179 -26.50 3.44 -28.53
CA GLU A 179 -25.23 3.39 -27.75
C GLU A 179 -24.58 4.76 -27.73
N ASP A 180 -24.45 5.41 -28.90
CA ASP A 180 -23.92 6.79 -28.98
C ASP A 180 -24.70 7.75 -28.08
N PHE A 181 -26.03 7.61 -28.02
CA PHE A 181 -26.85 8.40 -27.11
C PHE A 181 -26.57 8.08 -25.63
N SER A 182 -26.38 6.83 -25.29
CA SER A 182 -26.02 6.43 -23.92
C SER A 182 -24.67 7.03 -23.50
N ASP A 183 -23.74 7.11 -24.44
CA ASP A 183 -22.38 7.62 -24.25
C ASP A 183 -22.30 9.14 -24.16
N THR A 184 -23.45 9.84 -24.36
CA THR A 184 -23.57 11.27 -24.06
C THR A 184 -23.60 11.59 -22.57
N VAL A 185 -23.72 10.59 -21.69
CA VAL A 185 -23.82 10.74 -20.24
C VAL A 185 -22.58 10.16 -19.58
N LEU A 186 -21.79 11.03 -18.97
CA LEU A 186 -20.63 10.62 -18.22
C LEU A 186 -21.04 10.25 -16.80
N LYS A 187 -20.77 8.99 -16.42
CA LYS A 187 -21.04 8.46 -15.08
C LYS A 187 -19.75 8.05 -14.41
N SER A 188 -19.75 8.08 -13.07
CA SER A 188 -18.64 7.57 -12.25
C SER A 188 -18.63 6.07 -12.17
#